data_106ca1821dd581f0a33508520d8046b4
#
_entry.id   106ca1821dd581f0a33508520d8046b4
#
_cell.length_a   1.000
_cell.length_b   1.000
_cell.length_c   1.000
_cell.angle_alpha   90.00
_cell.angle_beta   90.00
_cell.angle_gamma   90.00
#
_symmetry.space_group_name_H-M   'P 1'
#
loop_
_entity.id
_entity.type
_entity.pdbx_description
1 polymer ?
#
loop_
_entity_poly.entity_id
_entity_poly.type
_entity_poly.pdbx_seq_one_letter_code
_entity_poly.pdbx_strand_id
1 'polypeptide(L)'
;MSNLAQDVRFALRVFQRAPGFAAAAVLTLAVGIGANTSIFSVANALLLRPLPYREPGRLVLIDARRKSDPHLNQGPLSVPRFEQVEQRNRSFGAVAAFTPEVFNLTGLGDPEQIPAARVSWRFFEILGVPPAKGRGFRAEEDKPGGDPVVMISDAL
;
A
#
# COMPACT_ATOMS: atom_id res chain seq x y z
N MET A 1 11.82 38.02 33.05
CA MET A 1 11.12 37.73 31.78
C MET A 1 11.24 38.85 30.72
N SER A 2 11.95 39.95 31.05
CA SER A 2 12.13 41.10 30.15
C SER A 2 13.21 40.94 29.07
N ASN A 3 14.15 40.01 29.24
CA ASN A 3 15.31 39.88 28.34
C ASN A 3 14.93 39.23 26.99
N LEU A 4 14.03 38.23 26.98
CA LEU A 4 13.62 37.53 25.77
C LEU A 4 12.94 38.46 24.75
N ALA A 5 12.08 39.36 25.20
CA ALA A 5 11.41 40.35 24.32
C ALA A 5 12.39 41.38 23.74
N GLN A 6 13.42 41.76 24.50
CA GLN A 6 14.49 42.64 24.04
C GLN A 6 15.37 41.93 23.02
N ASP A 7 15.74 40.67 23.27
CA ASP A 7 16.56 39.85 22.36
C ASP A 7 15.88 39.61 21.03
N VAL A 8 14.58 39.33 21.05
CA VAL A 8 13.78 39.17 19.81
C VAL A 8 13.71 40.48 19.03
N ARG A 9 13.50 41.62 19.71
CA ARG A 9 13.49 42.93 19.02
C ARG A 9 14.86 43.28 18.44
N PHE A 10 15.92 42.96 19.15
CA PHE A 10 17.28 43.15 18.66
C PHE A 10 17.56 42.30 17.42
N ALA A 11 17.24 41.01 17.47
CA ALA A 11 17.39 40.08 16.35
C ALA A 11 16.62 40.55 15.11
N LEU A 12 15.36 40.97 15.26
CA LEU A 12 14.55 41.52 14.16
C LEU A 12 15.21 42.77 13.53
N ARG A 13 15.78 43.66 14.35
CA ARG A 13 16.48 44.86 13.86
C ARG A 13 17.76 44.52 13.09
N VAL A 14 18.48 43.50 13.53
CA VAL A 14 19.68 43.02 12.84
C VAL A 14 19.31 42.44 11.47
N PHE A 15 18.25 41.62 11.39
CA PHE A 15 17.75 41.07 10.13
C PHE A 15 17.28 42.16 9.15
N GLN A 16 16.65 43.21 9.65
CA GLN A 16 16.25 44.37 8.81
C GLN A 16 17.45 45.15 8.25
N ARG A 17 18.59 45.17 8.98
CA ARG A 17 19.81 45.87 8.54
C ARG A 17 20.66 45.06 7.55
N ALA A 18 20.49 43.73 7.50
CA ALA A 18 21.21 42.85 6.59
C ALA A 18 20.24 41.91 5.86
N PRO A 19 19.39 42.42 4.95
CA PRO A 19 18.33 41.64 4.33
C PRO A 19 18.87 40.48 3.46
N GLY A 20 20.03 40.64 2.82
CA GLY A 20 20.67 39.58 2.04
C GLY A 20 21.09 38.37 2.91
N PHE A 21 21.67 38.64 4.09
CA PHE A 21 22.00 37.58 5.02
C PHE A 21 20.74 36.89 5.58
N ALA A 22 19.73 37.67 5.93
CA ALA A 22 18.49 37.14 6.44
C ALA A 22 17.80 36.22 5.37
N ALA A 23 17.76 36.68 4.13
CA ALA A 23 17.20 35.89 3.03
C ALA A 23 17.99 34.57 2.80
N ALA A 24 19.33 34.64 2.79
CA ALA A 24 20.15 33.44 2.63
C ALA A 24 19.94 32.45 3.80
N ALA A 25 19.91 32.93 5.04
CA ALA A 25 19.64 32.07 6.20
C ALA A 25 18.27 31.42 6.16
N VAL A 26 17.20 32.16 5.81
CA VAL A 26 15.84 31.63 5.69
C VAL A 26 15.76 30.61 4.58
N LEU A 27 16.35 30.87 3.40
CA LEU A 27 16.36 29.93 2.29
C LEU A 27 17.09 28.64 2.65
N THR A 28 18.23 28.73 3.29
CA THR A 28 18.99 27.54 3.73
C THR A 28 18.18 26.70 4.70
N LEU A 29 17.54 27.31 5.69
CA LEU A 29 16.67 26.62 6.63
C LEU A 29 15.43 26.05 5.95
N ALA A 30 14.80 26.79 5.05
CA ALA A 30 13.62 26.33 4.31
C ALA A 30 13.93 25.09 3.45
N VAL A 31 15.07 25.09 2.75
CA VAL A 31 15.51 23.92 1.98
C VAL A 31 15.81 22.73 2.90
N GLY A 32 16.54 22.95 3.99
CA GLY A 32 16.89 21.88 4.94
C GLY A 32 15.66 21.25 5.60
N ILE A 33 14.76 22.08 6.10
CA ILE A 33 13.51 21.62 6.72
C ILE A 33 12.60 20.98 5.67
N GLY A 34 12.46 21.62 4.51
CA GLY A 34 11.60 21.12 3.42
C GLY A 34 12.04 19.75 2.91
N ALA A 35 13.33 19.54 2.67
CA ALA A 35 13.88 18.26 2.25
C ALA A 35 13.61 17.16 3.29
N ASN A 36 13.95 17.42 4.56
CA ASN A 36 13.70 16.44 5.63
C ASN A 36 12.22 16.12 5.81
N THR A 37 11.36 17.12 5.76
CA THR A 37 9.90 16.92 5.87
C THR A 37 9.35 16.10 4.71
N SER A 38 9.83 16.36 3.49
CA SER A 38 9.40 15.61 2.29
C SER A 38 9.80 14.14 2.39
N ILE A 39 11.06 13.86 2.75
CA ILE A 39 11.55 12.49 2.94
C ILE A 39 10.76 11.78 4.04
N PHE A 40 10.57 12.45 5.18
CA PHE A 40 9.79 11.88 6.29
C PHE A 40 8.34 11.63 5.91
N SER A 41 7.71 12.52 5.14
CA SER A 41 6.33 12.35 4.68
C SER A 41 6.17 11.11 3.81
N VAL A 42 7.10 10.87 2.87
CA VAL A 42 7.11 9.66 2.04
C VAL A 42 7.36 8.41 2.90
N ALA A 43 8.37 8.45 3.76
CA ALA A 43 8.67 7.33 4.65
C ALA A 43 7.48 7.01 5.58
N ASN A 44 6.84 8.03 6.14
CA ASN A 44 5.66 7.85 6.98
C ASN A 44 4.48 7.25 6.20
N ALA A 45 4.25 7.70 4.97
CA ALA A 45 3.15 7.20 4.14
C ALA A 45 3.35 5.73 3.73
N LEU A 46 4.59 5.33 3.43
CA LEU A 46 4.90 3.99 2.91
C LEU A 46 5.23 2.96 4.01
N LEU A 47 5.86 3.39 5.11
CA LEU A 47 6.41 2.46 6.11
C LEU A 47 5.68 2.51 7.44
N LEU A 48 5.18 3.69 7.85
CA LEU A 48 4.63 3.87 9.19
C LEU A 48 3.10 3.89 9.20
N ARG A 49 2.46 4.27 8.10
CA ARG A 49 0.99 4.22 8.02
C ARG A 49 0.53 2.76 7.98
N PRO A 50 -0.32 2.34 8.91
CA PRO A 50 -0.92 1.01 8.82
C PRO A 50 -1.75 0.93 7.53
N LEU A 51 -1.70 -0.23 6.88
CA LEU A 51 -2.54 -0.51 5.71
C LEU A 51 -4.02 -0.31 6.09
N PRO A 52 -4.86 0.21 5.18
CA PRO A 52 -6.27 0.50 5.44
C PRO A 52 -7.14 -0.77 5.48
N TYR A 53 -6.64 -1.82 6.11
CA TYR A 53 -7.33 -3.09 6.30
C TYR A 53 -7.84 -3.21 7.73
N ARG A 54 -8.81 -4.08 7.95
CA ARG A 54 -9.47 -4.24 9.26
C ARG A 54 -8.50 -4.59 10.39
N GLU A 55 -7.56 -5.50 10.16
CA GLU A 55 -6.57 -5.95 11.16
C GLU A 55 -5.20 -6.15 10.48
N PRO A 56 -4.52 -5.08 10.04
CA PRO A 56 -3.32 -5.21 9.20
C PRO A 56 -2.17 -5.95 9.88
N GLY A 57 -2.05 -5.84 11.21
CA GLY A 57 -1.03 -6.53 12.00
C GLY A 57 -1.22 -8.06 12.12
N ARG A 58 -2.38 -8.58 11.69
CA ARG A 58 -2.68 -10.02 11.70
C ARG A 58 -2.62 -10.66 10.32
N LEU A 59 -2.40 -9.84 9.29
CA LEU A 59 -2.25 -10.34 7.92
C LEU A 59 -0.82 -10.83 7.70
N VAL A 60 -0.68 -12.02 7.15
CA VAL A 60 0.59 -12.61 6.76
C VAL A 60 0.56 -13.05 5.31
N LEU A 61 1.63 -12.75 4.58
CA LEU A 61 1.83 -13.24 3.24
C LEU A 61 2.62 -14.56 3.30
N ILE A 62 2.13 -15.58 2.61
CA ILE A 62 2.77 -16.90 2.55
C ILE A 62 3.35 -17.09 1.15
N ASP A 63 4.67 -17.12 1.07
CA ASP A 63 5.39 -17.38 -0.17
C ASP A 63 6.08 -18.75 -0.14
N ALA A 64 6.22 -19.37 -1.32
CA ALA A 64 6.99 -20.59 -1.47
C ALA A 64 8.48 -20.27 -1.56
N ARG A 65 9.30 -20.95 -0.73
CA ARG A 65 10.76 -20.88 -0.81
C ARG A 65 11.33 -22.20 -1.34
N ARG A 66 12.10 -22.12 -2.44
CA ARG A 66 12.78 -23.29 -2.97
C ARG A 66 14.08 -23.55 -2.17
N LYS A 67 14.25 -24.76 -1.67
CA LYS A 67 15.35 -25.12 -0.78
C LYS A 67 16.73 -25.09 -1.49
N SER A 68 16.75 -25.22 -2.81
CA SER A 68 17.96 -25.34 -3.64
C SER A 68 18.66 -24.04 -4.01
N ASP A 69 17.97 -22.90 -3.89
CA ASP A 69 18.55 -21.59 -4.21
C ASP A 69 17.95 -20.50 -3.32
N PRO A 70 18.64 -20.09 -2.24
CA PRO A 70 18.13 -19.10 -1.31
C PRO A 70 17.99 -17.68 -1.88
N HIS A 71 18.60 -17.37 -3.02
CA HIS A 71 18.62 -16.03 -3.61
C HIS A 71 17.56 -15.81 -4.70
N LEU A 72 17.01 -16.88 -5.29
CA LEU A 72 16.02 -16.83 -6.38
C LEU A 72 14.58 -17.18 -5.95
N ASN A 73 14.21 -17.10 -4.68
CA ASN A 73 13.25 -18.05 -4.11
C ASN A 73 12.11 -17.49 -3.31
N GLN A 74 11.59 -16.35 -3.69
CA GLN A 74 10.24 -15.96 -3.31
C GLN A 74 9.36 -16.10 -4.54
N GLY A 75 8.41 -17.01 -4.50
CA GLY A 75 7.48 -17.21 -5.59
C GLY A 75 6.10 -17.58 -5.06
N PRO A 76 5.06 -17.36 -5.86
CA PRO A 76 3.71 -17.71 -5.47
C PRO A 76 3.59 -19.22 -5.23
N LEU A 77 2.72 -19.60 -4.31
CA LEU A 77 2.34 -20.99 -4.14
C LEU A 77 1.63 -21.49 -5.40
N SER A 78 1.91 -22.74 -5.80
CA SER A 78 1.07 -23.39 -6.80
C SER A 78 -0.32 -23.69 -6.24
N VAL A 79 -1.32 -23.77 -7.10
CA VAL A 79 -2.71 -24.03 -6.71
C VAL A 79 -2.84 -25.28 -5.81
N PRO A 80 -2.23 -26.44 -6.13
CA PRO A 80 -2.31 -27.61 -5.24
C PRO A 80 -1.69 -27.40 -3.86
N ARG A 81 -0.67 -26.54 -3.76
CA ARG A 81 -0.08 -26.19 -2.46
C ARG A 81 -0.97 -25.26 -1.66
N PHE A 82 -1.59 -24.30 -2.32
CA PHE A 82 -2.58 -23.43 -1.69
C PHE A 82 -3.73 -24.26 -1.11
N GLU A 83 -4.31 -25.19 -1.88
CA GLU A 83 -5.37 -26.08 -1.42
C GLU A 83 -4.94 -26.93 -0.21
N GLN A 84 -3.70 -27.45 -0.22
CA GLN A 84 -3.18 -28.17 0.93
C GLN A 84 -3.03 -27.29 2.17
N VAL A 85 -2.59 -26.03 2.02
CA VAL A 85 -2.51 -25.08 3.12
C VAL A 85 -3.90 -24.78 3.65
N GLU A 86 -4.86 -24.52 2.80
CA GLU A 86 -6.24 -24.22 3.17
C GLU A 86 -6.88 -25.41 3.92
N GLN A 87 -6.77 -26.65 3.39
CA GLN A 87 -7.35 -27.84 4.00
C GLN A 87 -6.69 -28.25 5.32
N ARG A 88 -5.39 -28.05 5.45
CA ARG A 88 -4.63 -28.44 6.66
C ARG A 88 -4.42 -27.29 7.63
N ASN A 89 -4.96 -26.14 7.33
CA ASN A 89 -4.82 -24.94 8.17
C ASN A 89 -5.40 -25.17 9.57
N ARG A 90 -4.56 -24.91 10.58
CA ARG A 90 -4.96 -24.91 12.00
C ARG A 90 -4.51 -23.64 12.73
N SER A 91 -3.76 -22.78 12.06
CA SER A 91 -3.10 -21.61 12.68
C SER A 91 -3.70 -20.29 12.23
N PHE A 92 -4.28 -20.24 11.03
CA PHE A 92 -4.87 -19.04 10.47
C PHE A 92 -6.38 -19.08 10.56
N GLY A 93 -7.03 -17.96 10.84
CA GLY A 93 -8.49 -17.84 10.86
C GLY A 93 -9.12 -18.07 9.48
N ALA A 94 -8.43 -17.63 8.42
CA ALA A 94 -8.78 -17.86 7.02
C ALA A 94 -7.54 -17.76 6.15
N VAL A 95 -7.59 -18.33 4.95
CA VAL A 95 -6.53 -18.27 3.94
C VAL A 95 -7.18 -17.85 2.62
N ALA A 96 -6.51 -16.99 1.86
CA ALA A 96 -6.91 -16.59 0.51
C ALA A 96 -5.69 -16.52 -0.39
N ALA A 97 -5.91 -16.70 -1.68
CA ALA A 97 -4.88 -16.56 -2.70
C ALA A 97 -5.14 -15.32 -3.56
N PHE A 98 -4.07 -14.74 -4.10
CA PHE A 98 -4.14 -13.74 -5.15
C PHE A 98 -2.99 -13.90 -6.13
N THR A 99 -3.23 -13.56 -7.39
CA THR A 99 -2.21 -13.55 -8.44
C THR A 99 -2.37 -12.28 -9.26
N PRO A 100 -1.38 -11.37 -9.28
CA PRO A 100 -1.42 -10.21 -10.17
C PRO A 100 -1.50 -10.67 -11.63
N GLU A 101 -2.37 -10.02 -12.39
CA GLU A 101 -2.57 -10.25 -13.83
C GLU A 101 -2.78 -8.92 -14.54
N VAL A 102 -2.68 -8.95 -15.87
CA VAL A 102 -3.00 -7.81 -16.74
C VAL A 102 -4.06 -8.29 -17.73
N PHE A 103 -5.19 -7.62 -17.79
CA PHE A 103 -6.24 -7.90 -18.74
C PHE A 103 -6.28 -6.84 -19.85
N ASN A 104 -6.64 -7.27 -21.06
CA ASN A 104 -6.92 -6.34 -22.15
C ASN A 104 -8.42 -6.07 -22.19
N LEU A 105 -8.80 -4.83 -21.87
CA LEU A 105 -10.18 -4.38 -22.05
C LEU A 105 -10.39 -4.05 -23.53
N THR A 106 -11.37 -4.72 -24.14
CA THR A 106 -11.73 -4.55 -25.54
C THR A 106 -13.23 -4.33 -25.69
N GLY A 107 -13.66 -3.70 -26.78
CA GLY A 107 -15.09 -3.49 -27.06
C GLY A 107 -15.70 -2.19 -26.57
N LEU A 108 -14.94 -1.34 -25.88
CA LEU A 108 -15.37 -0.01 -25.39
C LEU A 108 -14.54 1.14 -26.00
N GLY A 109 -13.76 0.89 -27.02
CA GLY A 109 -12.84 1.85 -27.65
C GLY A 109 -11.54 1.17 -28.07
N ASP A 110 -10.44 1.93 -28.02
CA ASP A 110 -9.11 1.36 -28.22
C ASP A 110 -8.78 0.35 -27.12
N PRO A 111 -8.11 -0.77 -27.46
CA PRO A 111 -7.73 -1.78 -26.47
C PRO A 111 -6.83 -1.19 -25.38
N GLU A 112 -7.21 -1.36 -24.12
CA GLU A 112 -6.46 -0.87 -22.97
C GLU A 112 -6.01 -2.02 -22.08
N GLN A 113 -4.76 -1.94 -21.56
CA GLN A 113 -4.24 -2.89 -20.58
C GLN A 113 -4.55 -2.42 -19.17
N ILE A 114 -5.33 -3.24 -18.47
CA ILE A 114 -5.78 -2.95 -17.12
C ILE A 114 -5.04 -3.85 -16.12
N PRO A 115 -4.29 -3.26 -15.16
CA PRO A 115 -3.76 -4.03 -14.04
C PRO A 115 -4.90 -4.64 -13.22
N ALA A 116 -4.80 -5.92 -12.95
CA ALA A 116 -5.82 -6.66 -12.22
C ALA A 116 -5.18 -7.73 -11.33
N ALA A 117 -5.99 -8.44 -10.58
CA ALA A 117 -5.57 -9.63 -9.85
C ALA A 117 -6.68 -10.68 -9.89
N ARG A 118 -6.29 -11.94 -10.06
CA ARG A 118 -7.15 -13.06 -9.78
C ARG A 118 -7.07 -13.39 -8.30
N VAL A 119 -8.21 -13.49 -7.64
CA VAL A 119 -8.29 -13.67 -6.19
C VAL A 119 -9.23 -14.81 -5.84
N SER A 120 -8.98 -15.52 -4.74
CA SER A 120 -9.92 -16.48 -4.19
C SER A 120 -11.12 -15.77 -3.52
N TRP A 121 -12.24 -16.46 -3.36
CA TRP A 121 -13.49 -15.87 -2.91
C TRP A 121 -13.42 -15.15 -1.54
N ARG A 122 -12.55 -15.61 -0.63
CA ARG A 122 -12.40 -15.03 0.73
C ARG A 122 -11.45 -13.83 0.79
N PHE A 123 -10.83 -13.44 -0.29
CA PHE A 123 -9.78 -12.43 -0.29
C PHE A 123 -10.23 -11.10 0.33
N PHE A 124 -11.33 -10.55 -0.13
CA PHE A 124 -11.85 -9.27 0.40
C PHE A 124 -12.44 -9.40 1.81
N GLU A 125 -12.97 -10.58 2.16
CA GLU A 125 -13.42 -10.90 3.52
C GLU A 125 -12.26 -10.81 4.52
N ILE A 126 -11.12 -11.43 4.18
CA ILE A 126 -9.90 -11.40 5.01
C ILE A 126 -9.35 -10.00 5.17
N LEU A 127 -9.34 -9.20 4.11
CA LEU A 127 -8.91 -7.80 4.16
C LEU A 127 -9.90 -6.90 4.92
N GLY A 128 -11.15 -7.35 5.11
CA GLY A 128 -12.20 -6.56 5.71
C GLY A 128 -12.66 -5.40 4.83
N VAL A 129 -12.56 -5.55 3.51
CA VAL A 129 -12.92 -4.52 2.50
C VAL A 129 -14.16 -5.00 1.75
N PRO A 130 -15.37 -4.62 2.18
CA PRO A 130 -16.59 -4.97 1.44
C PRO A 130 -16.69 -4.14 0.15
N PRO A 131 -17.34 -4.66 -0.90
CA PRO A 131 -17.62 -3.88 -2.09
C PRO A 131 -18.55 -2.71 -1.76
N ALA A 132 -18.30 -1.54 -2.37
CA ALA A 132 -19.13 -0.35 -2.19
C ALA A 132 -20.53 -0.52 -2.82
N LYS A 133 -20.62 -1.29 -3.91
CA LYS A 133 -21.86 -1.66 -4.59
C LYS A 133 -21.81 -3.13 -4.98
N GLY A 134 -22.96 -3.78 -5.05
CA GLY A 134 -23.07 -5.19 -5.41
C GLY A 134 -22.77 -6.13 -4.24
N ARG A 135 -22.06 -7.23 -4.51
CA ARG A 135 -21.75 -8.29 -3.54
C ARG A 135 -20.31 -8.76 -3.67
N GLY A 136 -19.80 -9.40 -2.64
CA GLY A 136 -18.54 -10.13 -2.69
C GLY A 136 -18.62 -11.42 -3.49
N PHE A 137 -17.48 -12.07 -3.69
CA PHE A 137 -17.36 -13.37 -4.34
C PHE A 137 -17.98 -14.48 -3.48
N ARG A 138 -18.37 -15.57 -4.14
CA ARG A 138 -18.94 -16.77 -3.50
C ARG A 138 -18.03 -17.97 -3.72
N ALA A 139 -18.09 -18.94 -2.81
CA ALA A 139 -17.27 -20.14 -2.87
C ALA A 139 -17.51 -20.98 -4.14
N GLU A 140 -18.70 -20.92 -4.73
CA GLU A 140 -19.07 -21.63 -5.96
C GLU A 140 -18.37 -21.04 -7.19
N GLU A 141 -18.09 -19.72 -7.17
CA GLU A 141 -17.46 -18.96 -8.25
C GLU A 141 -15.94 -19.19 -8.31
N ASP A 142 -15.33 -19.71 -7.23
CA ASP A 142 -13.92 -20.04 -7.13
C ASP A 142 -13.60 -21.49 -7.56
N LYS A 143 -14.59 -22.23 -8.03
CA LYS A 143 -14.44 -23.61 -8.49
C LYS A 143 -14.27 -23.67 -10.01
N PRO A 144 -13.57 -24.70 -10.53
CA PRO A 144 -13.52 -24.95 -11.97
C PRO A 144 -14.93 -25.04 -12.58
N GLY A 145 -15.22 -24.22 -13.58
CA GLY A 145 -16.53 -24.13 -14.23
C GLY A 145 -17.53 -23.22 -13.51
N GLY A 146 -17.12 -22.52 -12.44
CA GLY A 146 -17.93 -21.47 -11.83
C GLY A 146 -18.17 -20.28 -12.77
N ASP A 147 -19.20 -19.50 -12.47
CA ASP A 147 -19.54 -18.32 -13.27
C ASP A 147 -18.40 -17.28 -13.20
N PRO A 148 -18.00 -16.70 -14.35
CA PRO A 148 -16.99 -15.65 -14.36
C PRO A 148 -17.56 -14.36 -13.76
N VAL A 149 -16.98 -13.93 -12.66
CA VAL A 149 -17.37 -12.72 -11.94
C VAL A 149 -16.17 -11.79 -11.78
N VAL A 150 -16.42 -10.49 -11.80
CA VAL A 150 -15.39 -9.47 -11.64
C VAL A 150 -15.84 -8.39 -10.66
N MET A 151 -14.90 -7.87 -9.91
CA MET A 151 -15.06 -6.66 -9.09
C MET A 151 -14.19 -5.58 -9.72
N ILE A 152 -14.77 -4.45 -10.04
CA ILE A 152 -14.08 -3.32 -10.65
C ILE A 152 -13.86 -2.21 -9.62
N SER A 153 -12.79 -1.45 -9.78
CA SER A 153 -12.56 -0.24 -8.97
C SER A 153 -13.47 0.90 -9.43
N ASP A 154 -13.66 1.89 -8.58
CA ASP A 154 -14.43 3.11 -8.90
C ASP A 154 -13.74 3.98 -9.97
N ALA A 155 -12.45 3.73 -10.22
CA ALA A 155 -11.65 4.46 -11.22
C ALA A 155 -11.73 3.86 -12.64
N LEU A 156 -12.36 2.71 -12.82
CA LEU A 156 -12.57 2.04 -14.11
C LEU A 156 -13.97 2.35 -14.64
#